data_249b6b371ecd952e7a8b55214dc709fa
#
_entry.id   249b6b371ecd952e7a8b55214dc709fa
#
_cell.length_a   1.000
_cell.length_b   1.000
_cell.length_c   1.000
_cell.angle_alpha   90.00
_cell.angle_beta   90.00
_cell.angle_gamma   90.00
#
_symmetry.space_group_name_H-M   'P 1'
#
loop_
_entity.id
_entity.type
_entity.pdbx_description
1 polymer ?
#
loop_
_entity_poly.entity_id
_entity_poly.type
_entity_poly.pdbx_seq_one_letter_code
_entity_poly.pdbx_strand_id
1 'polypeptide(L)'
;STALRFHIGEIFLSGIARLGIILLMGLQAWQIILYEIVLMPVILFHHSNINLIEKADKLIRILLVTPRLHRVHHSKVRDEMDTNYSSIFSFWDLIFGTIQLKQSIAEIEQGVDGIEEKDSTHFLGMLLLPFYKKGYY
;
A
#
# COMPACT_ATOMS: atom_id res chain seq x y z
N SER A 1 6.97 -10.20 3.92
CA SER A 1 5.90 -9.19 3.95
C SER A 1 6.31 -8.01 3.07
N THR A 2 5.47 -7.60 2.15
CA THR A 2 5.67 -6.45 1.27
C THR A 2 5.56 -5.12 2.04
N ALA A 3 4.97 -5.13 3.22
CA ALA A 3 4.77 -3.96 4.09
C ALA A 3 6.05 -3.13 4.39
N LEU A 4 7.24 -3.71 4.25
CA LEU A 4 8.52 -3.08 4.56
C LEU A 4 9.50 -3.07 3.37
N ARG A 5 9.02 -3.41 2.17
CA ARG A 5 9.85 -3.44 0.96
C ARG A 5 9.47 -2.28 0.05
N PHE A 6 10.26 -1.23 0.10
CA PHE A 6 10.10 -0.04 -0.73
C PHE A 6 11.37 0.21 -1.55
N HIS A 7 11.20 0.76 -2.74
CA HIS A 7 12.35 1.24 -3.50
C HIS A 7 12.98 2.46 -2.81
N ILE A 8 14.32 2.53 -2.77
CA ILE A 8 15.03 3.61 -2.08
C ILE A 8 14.66 5.00 -2.61
N GLY A 9 14.41 5.12 -3.92
CA GLY A 9 13.93 6.34 -4.55
C GLY A 9 12.54 6.75 -4.07
N GLU A 10 11.64 5.80 -3.86
CA GLU A 10 10.31 6.05 -3.30
C GLU A 10 10.40 6.57 -1.87
N ILE A 11 11.21 5.91 -1.01
CA ILE A 11 11.45 6.37 0.36
C ILE A 11 12.01 7.79 0.38
N PHE A 12 12.94 8.09 -0.52
CA PHE A 12 13.57 9.42 -0.61
C PHE A 12 12.57 10.49 -1.03
N LEU A 13 11.82 10.27 -2.12
CA LEU A 13 10.84 11.22 -2.63
C LEU A 13 9.67 11.43 -1.67
N SER A 14 9.12 10.35 -1.12
CA SER A 14 8.05 10.41 -0.13
C SER A 14 8.53 11.07 1.17
N GLY A 15 9.78 10.84 1.55
CA GLY A 15 10.42 11.49 2.70
C GLY A 15 10.52 13.00 2.53
N ILE A 16 10.93 13.49 1.35
CA ILE A 16 10.97 14.91 1.04
C ILE A 16 9.57 15.53 1.08
N ALA A 17 8.58 14.87 0.45
CA ALA A 17 7.20 15.35 0.46
C ALA A 17 6.63 15.40 1.89
N ARG A 18 6.87 14.37 2.67
CA ARG A 18 6.45 14.29 4.08
C ARG A 18 7.12 15.38 4.92
N LEU A 19 8.42 15.60 4.75
CA LEU A 19 9.15 16.69 5.44
C LEU A 19 8.56 18.07 5.09
N GLY A 20 8.24 18.30 3.81
CA GLY A 20 7.57 19.52 3.37
C GLY A 20 6.24 19.76 4.10
N ILE A 21 5.40 18.71 4.21
CA ILE A 21 4.12 18.78 4.92
C ILE A 21 4.34 19.07 6.42
N ILE A 22 5.30 18.39 7.06
CA ILE A 22 5.65 18.58 8.47
C ILE A 22 6.02 20.04 8.74
N LEU A 23 6.88 20.62 7.89
CA LEU A 23 7.33 22.00 8.03
C LEU A 23 6.20 23.00 7.77
N LEU A 24 5.39 22.78 6.72
CA LEU A 24 4.27 23.66 6.39
C LEU A 24 3.19 23.68 7.47
N MET A 25 2.93 22.54 8.08
CA MET A 25 1.92 22.41 9.13
C MET A 25 2.44 22.72 10.54
N GLY A 26 3.75 22.92 10.70
CA GLY A 26 4.38 23.17 11.99
C GLY A 26 4.25 21.99 12.96
N LEU A 27 4.26 20.74 12.44
CA LEU A 27 4.06 19.55 13.27
C LEU A 27 5.21 19.34 14.24
N GLN A 28 4.86 19.04 15.49
CA GLN A 28 5.82 18.72 16.53
C GLN A 28 6.20 17.24 16.51
N ALA A 29 7.38 16.91 17.03
CA ALA A 29 7.90 15.54 17.04
C ALA A 29 6.93 14.51 17.65
N TRP A 30 6.25 14.86 18.73
CA TRP A 30 5.29 13.96 19.38
C TRP A 30 4.08 13.61 18.49
N GLN A 31 3.65 14.56 17.64
CA GLN A 31 2.53 14.32 16.69
C GLN A 31 2.97 13.34 15.61
N ILE A 32 4.22 13.45 15.14
CA ILE A 32 4.80 12.53 14.16
C ILE A 32 4.92 11.13 14.78
N ILE A 33 5.41 11.04 16.02
CA ILE A 33 5.52 9.77 16.74
C ILE A 33 4.14 9.13 16.92
N LEU A 34 3.15 9.91 17.33
CA LEU A 34 1.77 9.42 17.51
C LEU A 34 1.20 8.90 16.18
N TYR A 35 1.42 9.63 15.08
CA TYR A 35 1.03 9.19 13.74
C TYR A 35 1.66 7.83 13.38
N GLU A 36 2.96 7.65 13.58
CA GLU A 36 3.64 6.39 13.27
C GLU A 36 3.17 5.23 14.18
N ILE A 37 2.89 5.50 15.45
CA ILE A 37 2.32 4.51 16.38
C ILE A 37 0.94 4.02 15.90
N VAL A 38 0.14 4.87 15.28
CA VAL A 38 -1.16 4.49 14.73
C VAL A 38 -1.00 3.85 13.35
N LEU A 39 -0.15 4.40 12.50
CA LEU A 39 0.04 3.95 11.12
C LEU A 39 0.59 2.52 11.05
N MET A 40 1.64 2.23 11.81
CA MET A 40 2.37 0.96 11.69
C MET A 40 1.51 -0.28 11.99
N PRO A 41 0.72 -0.33 13.08
CA PRO A 41 -0.18 -1.46 13.32
C PRO A 41 -1.22 -1.66 12.22
N VAL A 42 -1.75 -0.58 11.64
CA VAL A 42 -2.73 -0.66 10.55
C VAL A 42 -2.07 -1.19 9.27
N ILE A 43 -0.86 -0.72 8.94
CA ILE A 43 -0.09 -1.25 7.81
C ILE A 43 0.17 -2.76 7.99
N LEU A 44 0.63 -3.18 9.17
CA LEU A 44 0.88 -4.59 9.45
C LEU A 44 -0.41 -5.41 9.38
N PHE A 45 -1.53 -4.86 9.85
CA PHE A 45 -2.83 -5.50 9.78
C PHE A 45 -3.28 -5.72 8.34
N HIS A 46 -3.33 -4.68 7.50
CA HIS A 46 -3.84 -4.84 6.14
C HIS A 46 -2.89 -5.63 5.21
N HIS A 47 -1.59 -5.68 5.53
CA HIS A 47 -0.63 -6.57 4.86
C HIS A 47 -0.57 -7.98 5.46
N SER A 48 -1.36 -8.27 6.49
CA SER A 48 -1.40 -9.61 7.09
C SER A 48 -2.12 -10.61 6.19
N ASN A 49 -1.84 -11.91 6.40
CA ASN A 49 -2.58 -12.98 5.75
C ASN A 49 -3.85 -13.38 6.53
N ILE A 50 -4.44 -12.44 7.27
CA ILE A 50 -5.68 -12.67 8.01
C ILE A 50 -6.85 -12.71 7.03
N ASN A 51 -7.65 -13.76 7.11
CA ASN A 51 -8.88 -13.88 6.35
C ASN A 51 -10.07 -13.59 7.28
N LEU A 52 -10.52 -12.34 7.25
CA LEU A 52 -11.66 -11.91 8.05
C LEU A 52 -12.95 -12.54 7.51
N ILE A 53 -13.85 -12.93 8.42
CA ILE A 53 -15.22 -13.30 8.05
C ILE A 53 -15.92 -12.07 7.44
N GLU A 54 -16.78 -12.29 6.45
CA GLU A 54 -17.43 -11.23 5.66
C GLU A 54 -18.09 -10.14 6.52
N LYS A 55 -18.75 -10.53 7.61
CA LYS A 55 -19.42 -9.59 8.52
C LYS A 55 -18.42 -8.68 9.25
N ALA A 56 -17.31 -9.23 9.72
CA ALA A 56 -16.25 -8.48 10.39
C ALA A 56 -15.53 -7.55 9.40
N ASP A 57 -15.20 -8.05 8.21
CA ASP A 57 -14.59 -7.26 7.16
C ASP A 57 -15.48 -6.06 6.77
N LYS A 58 -16.78 -6.29 6.56
CA LYS A 58 -17.74 -5.21 6.26
C LYS A 58 -17.78 -4.12 7.34
N LEU A 59 -17.72 -4.51 8.60
CA LEU A 59 -17.77 -3.56 9.72
C LEU A 59 -16.46 -2.76 9.81
N ILE A 60 -15.31 -3.44 9.74
CA ILE A 60 -13.99 -2.80 9.87
C ILE A 60 -13.71 -1.88 8.69
N ARG A 61 -14.05 -2.29 7.48
CA ARG A 61 -13.78 -1.51 6.26
C ARG A 61 -14.62 -0.25 6.09
N ILE A 62 -15.59 -0.02 6.97
CA ILE A 62 -16.29 1.29 7.03
C ILE A 62 -15.30 2.39 7.41
N LEU A 63 -14.34 2.08 8.27
CA LEU A 63 -13.39 3.05 8.81
C LEU A 63 -11.94 2.77 8.43
N LEU A 64 -11.51 1.50 8.50
CA LEU A 64 -10.11 1.12 8.33
C LEU A 64 -9.90 0.28 7.07
N VAL A 65 -8.72 0.41 6.48
CA VAL A 65 -8.29 -0.46 5.39
C VAL A 65 -8.12 -1.89 5.91
N THR A 66 -8.84 -2.84 5.30
CA THR A 66 -8.77 -4.26 5.65
C THR A 66 -7.80 -5.01 4.75
N PRO A 67 -7.33 -6.20 5.16
CA PRO A 67 -6.52 -7.06 4.29
C PRO A 67 -7.20 -7.37 2.96
N ARG A 68 -8.52 -7.47 2.95
CA ARG A 68 -9.30 -7.73 1.74
C ARG A 68 -9.26 -6.57 0.75
N LEU A 69 -9.43 -5.33 1.22
CA LEU A 69 -9.31 -4.13 0.39
C LEU A 69 -7.88 -3.98 -0.16
N HIS A 70 -6.90 -4.10 0.71
CA HIS A 70 -5.51 -3.84 0.37
C HIS A 70 -4.91 -4.88 -0.59
N ARG A 71 -5.40 -6.13 -0.56
CA ARG A 71 -4.99 -7.15 -1.53
C ARG A 71 -5.37 -6.81 -2.95
N VAL A 72 -6.49 -6.13 -3.18
CA VAL A 72 -6.87 -5.66 -4.51
C VAL A 72 -5.85 -4.67 -5.04
N HIS A 73 -5.39 -3.74 -4.20
CA HIS A 73 -4.31 -2.81 -4.54
C HIS A 73 -2.99 -3.50 -4.93
N HIS A 74 -2.71 -4.68 -4.40
CA HIS A 74 -1.54 -5.48 -4.74
C HIS A 74 -1.75 -6.47 -5.89
N SER A 75 -2.85 -6.36 -6.63
CA SER A 75 -3.11 -7.20 -7.81
C SER A 75 -2.13 -6.90 -8.94
N LYS A 76 -1.85 -7.91 -9.76
CA LYS A 76 -1.14 -7.74 -11.04
C LYS A 76 -1.99 -7.04 -12.10
N VAL A 77 -3.31 -7.09 -11.96
CA VAL A 77 -4.24 -6.45 -12.89
C VAL A 77 -4.24 -4.96 -12.63
N ARG A 78 -3.91 -4.16 -13.64
CA ARG A 78 -3.74 -2.72 -13.52
C ARG A 78 -4.98 -2.01 -12.96
N ASP A 79 -6.15 -2.33 -13.50
CA ASP A 79 -7.42 -1.72 -13.06
C ASP A 79 -7.76 -2.01 -11.60
N GLU A 80 -7.12 -3.02 -10.99
CA GLU A 80 -7.23 -3.36 -9.58
C GLU A 80 -6.13 -2.71 -8.76
N MET A 81 -4.89 -2.73 -9.26
CA MET A 81 -3.74 -2.12 -8.61
C MET A 81 -3.93 -0.61 -8.42
N ASP A 82 -4.54 0.07 -9.41
CA ASP A 82 -4.80 1.52 -9.38
C ASP A 82 -6.06 1.87 -8.55
N THR A 83 -6.29 1.13 -7.43
CA THR A 83 -7.42 1.33 -6.51
C THR A 83 -6.98 1.20 -5.05
N ASN A 84 -7.86 1.51 -4.10
CA ASN A 84 -7.66 1.31 -2.65
C ASN A 84 -6.32 1.89 -2.15
N TYR A 85 -6.06 3.16 -2.42
CA TYR A 85 -4.80 3.84 -2.08
C TYR A 85 -4.66 4.19 -0.60
N SER A 86 -5.75 4.15 0.17
CA SER A 86 -5.74 4.54 1.57
C SER A 86 -4.83 3.65 2.41
N SER A 87 -4.07 4.27 3.32
CA SER A 87 -3.20 3.54 4.25
C SER A 87 -3.87 3.22 5.58
N ILE A 88 -4.68 4.13 6.14
CA ILE A 88 -5.37 3.96 7.42
C ILE A 88 -6.88 3.92 7.22
N PHE A 89 -7.44 5.02 6.73
CA PHE A 89 -8.89 5.22 6.65
C PHE A 89 -9.42 4.96 5.25
N SER A 90 -10.21 3.92 5.11
CA SER A 90 -10.84 3.48 3.84
C SER A 90 -11.82 4.50 3.25
N PHE A 91 -12.37 5.41 4.07
CA PHE A 91 -13.31 6.42 3.59
C PHE A 91 -12.68 7.40 2.58
N TRP A 92 -11.35 7.55 2.56
CA TRP A 92 -10.70 8.35 1.53
C TRP A 92 -10.89 7.76 0.15
N ASP A 93 -10.75 6.43 0.01
CA ASP A 93 -11.02 5.75 -1.27
C ASP A 93 -12.49 5.89 -1.68
N LEU A 94 -13.41 5.94 -0.71
CA LEU A 94 -14.81 6.20 -1.00
C LEU A 94 -15.05 7.62 -1.51
N ILE A 95 -14.42 8.64 -0.88
CA ILE A 95 -14.55 10.05 -1.28
C ILE A 95 -13.95 10.29 -2.66
N PHE A 96 -12.79 9.69 -2.96
CA PHE A 96 -12.11 9.85 -4.24
C PHE A 96 -12.57 8.87 -5.33
N GLY A 97 -13.51 7.96 -5.01
CA GLY A 97 -14.05 6.99 -5.96
C GLY A 97 -13.04 5.90 -6.37
N THR A 98 -12.03 5.66 -5.54
CA THR A 98 -10.98 4.66 -5.77
C THR A 98 -11.22 3.34 -5.04
N ILE A 99 -12.33 3.22 -4.31
CA ILE A 99 -12.65 2.00 -3.58
C ILE A 99 -13.09 0.89 -4.56
N GLN A 100 -12.45 -0.26 -4.48
CA GLN A 100 -12.79 -1.45 -5.24
C GLN A 100 -12.77 -2.69 -4.37
N LEU A 101 -13.77 -3.55 -4.54
CA LEU A 101 -13.91 -4.82 -3.84
C LEU A 101 -13.96 -5.96 -4.85
N LYS A 102 -13.24 -7.04 -4.56
CA LYS A 102 -13.44 -8.32 -5.26
C LYS A 102 -14.24 -9.31 -4.41
N GLN A 103 -15.06 -10.11 -5.07
CA GLN A 103 -15.87 -11.13 -4.40
C GLN A 103 -15.01 -12.29 -3.89
N SER A 104 -13.99 -12.71 -4.66
CA SER A 104 -13.07 -13.77 -4.28
C SER A 104 -11.64 -13.23 -4.16
N ILE A 105 -11.08 -13.30 -2.95
CA ILE A 105 -9.67 -12.96 -2.69
C ILE A 105 -8.72 -13.99 -3.33
N ALA A 106 -9.18 -15.24 -3.49
CA ALA A 106 -8.39 -16.32 -4.06
C ALA A 106 -8.06 -16.10 -5.55
N GLU A 107 -8.82 -15.24 -6.23
CA GLU A 107 -8.62 -14.90 -7.64
C GLU A 107 -7.63 -13.74 -7.85
N ILE A 108 -7.17 -13.12 -6.76
CA ILE A 108 -6.22 -12.01 -6.84
C ILE A 108 -4.80 -12.55 -6.94
N GLU A 109 -4.22 -12.49 -8.12
CA GLU A 109 -2.79 -12.72 -8.30
C GLU A 109 -2.01 -11.49 -7.87
N GLN A 110 -1.19 -11.63 -6.83
CA GLN A 110 -0.35 -10.55 -6.31
C GLN A 110 0.98 -10.50 -7.03
N GLY A 111 1.51 -9.30 -7.21
CA GLY A 111 2.84 -9.07 -7.76
C GLY A 111 2.87 -7.98 -8.81
N VAL A 112 3.92 -7.94 -9.61
CA VAL A 112 4.09 -7.02 -10.74
C VAL A 112 4.36 -7.87 -11.97
N ASP A 113 3.57 -7.68 -13.01
CA ASP A 113 3.73 -8.42 -14.26
C ASP A 113 5.11 -8.18 -14.88
N GLY A 114 5.65 -9.24 -15.47
CA GLY A 114 6.91 -9.18 -16.21
C GLY A 114 8.18 -8.99 -15.35
N ILE A 115 8.08 -8.97 -14.02
CA ILE A 115 9.23 -9.00 -13.12
C ILE A 115 9.48 -10.46 -12.72
N GLU A 116 10.62 -11.01 -13.12
CA GLU A 116 11.03 -12.33 -12.65
C GLU A 116 11.61 -12.21 -11.23
N GLU A 117 11.41 -13.27 -10.42
CA GLU A 117 11.89 -13.31 -9.04
C GLU A 117 13.39 -13.02 -8.92
N LYS A 118 14.19 -13.49 -9.90
CA LYS A 118 15.64 -13.23 -9.96
C LYS A 118 15.98 -11.74 -10.06
N ASP A 119 15.15 -10.92 -10.75
CA ASP A 119 15.40 -9.50 -10.94
C ASP A 119 15.08 -8.70 -9.66
N SER A 120 14.19 -9.25 -8.83
CA SER A 120 13.75 -8.63 -7.58
C SER A 120 14.52 -9.12 -6.34
N THR A 121 15.42 -10.08 -6.47
CA THR A 121 16.19 -10.64 -5.34
C THR A 121 17.59 -10.07 -5.19
N HIS A 122 18.15 -9.47 -6.24
CA HIS A 122 19.48 -8.86 -6.19
C HIS A 122 19.40 -7.36 -5.95
N PHE A 123 20.22 -6.83 -5.04
CA PHE A 123 20.23 -5.41 -4.67
C PHE A 123 20.33 -4.46 -5.89
N LEU A 124 21.25 -4.71 -6.81
CA LEU A 124 21.40 -3.92 -8.03
C LEU A 124 20.19 -4.09 -8.98
N GLY A 125 19.63 -5.28 -9.06
CA GLY A 125 18.40 -5.53 -9.82
C GLY A 125 17.23 -4.69 -9.30
N MET A 126 16.99 -4.73 -7.99
CA MET A 126 15.94 -3.92 -7.37
C MET A 126 16.15 -2.41 -7.58
N LEU A 127 17.39 -1.92 -7.44
CA LEU A 127 17.72 -0.51 -7.60
C LEU A 127 17.50 -0.02 -9.04
N LEU A 128 17.82 -0.85 -10.02
CA LEU A 128 17.77 -0.50 -11.44
C LEU A 128 16.42 -0.86 -12.10
N LEU A 129 15.59 -1.65 -11.44
CA LEU A 129 14.31 -2.13 -11.97
C LEU A 129 13.44 -1.04 -12.60
N PRO A 130 13.25 0.14 -11.97
CA PRO A 130 12.44 1.22 -12.55
C PRO A 130 12.98 1.78 -13.86
N PHE A 131 14.28 1.57 -14.15
CA PHE A 131 14.94 2.14 -15.32
C PHE A 131 15.05 1.14 -16.49
N TYR A 132 15.01 -0.15 -16.22
CA TYR A 132 15.20 -1.19 -17.24
C TYR A 132 13.92 -1.67 -17.90
N LYS A 133 12.79 -1.60 -17.24
CA LYS A 133 11.50 -2.06 -17.80
C LYS A 133 10.60 -0.88 -18.16
N LYS A 134 10.85 -0.30 -19.34
CA LYS A 134 9.89 0.60 -20.00
C LYS A 134 8.68 -0.21 -20.45
N GLY A 135 7.53 -0.02 -19.83
CA GLY A 135 6.27 -0.59 -20.34
C GLY A 135 5.22 -0.98 -19.29
N TYR A 136 5.46 -0.68 -18.03
CA TYR A 136 4.52 -1.03 -16.94
C TYR A 136 3.79 0.16 -16.33
N TYR A 137 3.93 1.36 -16.94
CA TYR A 137 3.19 2.57 -16.55
C TYR A 137 2.23 3.00 -17.65
#